data_31ced80ecc269ca18af6bfad6099f7ae
#
_entry.id   31ced80ecc269ca18af6bfad6099f7ae
#
_cell.length_a   1.000
_cell.length_b   1.000
_cell.length_c   1.000
_cell.angle_alpha   90.00
_cell.angle_beta   90.00
_cell.angle_gamma   90.00
#
_symmetry.space_group_name_H-M   'P 1'
#
loop_
_entity.id
_entity.type
_entity.pdbx_description
1 polymer ?
#
loop_
_entity_poly.entity_id
_entity_poly.type
_entity_poly.pdbx_seq_one_letter_code
_entity_poly.pdbx_strand_id
1 'polypeptide(L)'
;MTTVNRLGELERAIMEVLWETDKPLTVREVSGGLTQRNLAHTTVMTVLDRLAKKGFARRERDGRAWRYRPAATREAYVAELMLTALDQTGDRSAALARFAQSVSGAEATVLRDALEQIEGNGGKT
;
A
#
# COMPACT_ATOMS: atom_id res chain seq x y z
N MET A 1 -15.71 -9.25 4.38
CA MET A 1 -14.51 -9.17 5.22
C MET A 1 -13.35 -9.93 4.62
N THR A 2 -13.50 -11.23 4.45
CA THR A 2 -12.46 -12.06 3.87
C THR A 2 -12.10 -11.63 2.44
N THR A 3 -13.08 -11.20 1.65
CA THR A 3 -12.85 -10.77 0.27
C THR A 3 -11.92 -9.55 0.23
N VAL A 4 -12.15 -8.60 1.12
CA VAL A 4 -11.31 -7.39 1.19
C VAL A 4 -9.89 -7.77 1.58
N ASN A 5 -9.72 -8.69 2.55
CA ASN A 5 -8.40 -9.14 2.97
C ASN A 5 -7.66 -9.88 1.85
N ARG A 6 -8.38 -10.68 1.07
CA ARG A 6 -7.78 -11.37 -0.06
C ARG A 6 -7.26 -10.40 -1.10
N LEU A 7 -8.05 -9.39 -1.42
CA LEU A 7 -7.63 -8.37 -2.37
C LEU A 7 -6.41 -7.63 -1.85
N GLY A 8 -6.41 -7.32 -0.56
CA GLY A 8 -5.28 -6.66 0.06
C GLY A 8 -4.01 -7.51 0.00
N GLU A 9 -4.13 -8.81 0.22
CA GLU A 9 -2.98 -9.72 0.13
C GLU A 9 -2.43 -9.78 -1.28
N LEU A 10 -3.30 -9.85 -2.27
CA LEU A 10 -2.86 -9.94 -3.66
C LEU A 10 -2.26 -8.62 -4.13
N GLU A 11 -2.89 -7.50 -3.77
CA GLU A 11 -2.34 -6.19 -4.07
C GLU A 11 -0.95 -6.05 -3.48
N ARG A 12 -0.79 -6.46 -2.22
CA ARG A 12 0.50 -6.39 -1.55
C ARG A 12 1.55 -7.26 -2.23
N ALA A 13 1.17 -8.49 -2.60
CA ALA A 13 2.10 -9.38 -3.28
C ALA A 13 2.60 -8.77 -4.59
N ILE A 14 1.71 -8.14 -5.33
CA ILE A 14 2.07 -7.49 -6.58
C ILE A 14 2.95 -6.26 -6.32
N MET A 15 2.60 -5.44 -5.32
CA MET A 15 3.43 -4.30 -4.97
C MET A 15 4.83 -4.74 -4.53
N GLU A 16 4.95 -5.87 -3.81
CA GLU A 16 6.27 -6.38 -3.42
C GLU A 16 7.12 -6.69 -4.64
N VAL A 17 6.52 -7.24 -5.67
CA VAL A 17 7.24 -7.49 -6.92
C VAL A 17 7.73 -6.18 -7.53
N LEU A 18 6.88 -5.16 -7.55
CA LEU A 18 7.25 -3.86 -8.09
C LEU A 18 8.35 -3.18 -7.28
N TRP A 19 8.33 -3.32 -5.96
CA TRP A 19 9.35 -2.71 -5.09
C TRP A 19 10.70 -3.40 -5.17
N GLU A 20 10.75 -4.63 -5.64
CA GLU A 20 12.00 -5.39 -5.71
C GLU A 20 12.89 -4.98 -6.88
N THR A 21 12.38 -4.17 -7.80
CA THR A 21 13.14 -3.78 -8.98
C THR A 21 13.05 -2.27 -9.18
N ASP A 22 14.09 -1.70 -9.80
CA ASP A 22 14.11 -0.29 -10.15
C ASP A 22 13.46 -0.03 -11.50
N LYS A 23 13.16 -1.08 -12.25
CA LYS A 23 12.63 -0.97 -13.60
C LYS A 23 11.13 -1.15 -13.61
N PRO A 24 10.41 -0.41 -14.45
CA PRO A 24 8.99 -0.68 -14.63
C PRO A 24 8.79 -2.06 -15.26
N LEU A 25 7.73 -2.74 -14.86
CA LEU A 25 7.48 -4.12 -15.27
C LEU A 25 6.19 -4.23 -16.06
N THR A 26 6.22 -5.10 -17.08
CA THR A 26 5.00 -5.47 -17.80
C THR A 26 4.16 -6.42 -16.95
N VAL A 27 2.91 -6.63 -17.35
CA VAL A 27 2.03 -7.57 -16.65
C VAL A 27 2.66 -8.96 -16.61
N ARG A 28 3.26 -9.36 -17.72
CA ARG A 28 3.91 -10.69 -17.83
C ARG A 28 5.07 -10.80 -16.84
N GLU A 29 5.87 -9.75 -16.74
CA GLU A 29 7.00 -9.76 -15.81
C GLU A 29 6.55 -9.81 -14.38
N VAL A 30 5.47 -9.09 -14.05
CA VAL A 30 4.90 -9.14 -12.70
C VAL A 30 4.40 -10.54 -12.39
N SER A 31 3.70 -11.16 -13.36
CA SER A 31 3.22 -12.54 -13.19
C SER A 31 4.37 -13.50 -12.93
N GLY A 32 5.49 -13.30 -13.62
CA GLY A 32 6.69 -14.11 -13.42
C GLY A 32 7.25 -14.00 -12.01
N GLY A 33 7.10 -12.82 -11.39
CA GLY A 33 7.54 -12.60 -10.02
C GLY A 33 6.62 -13.22 -8.97
N LEU A 34 5.44 -13.67 -9.38
CA LEU A 34 4.47 -14.31 -8.49
C LEU A 34 4.48 -15.82 -8.66
N THR A 35 5.66 -16.41 -8.71
CA THR A 35 5.85 -17.81 -9.07
C THR A 35 5.14 -18.79 -8.15
N GLN A 36 4.88 -18.43 -6.91
CA GLN A 36 4.21 -19.30 -5.97
C GLN A 36 2.68 -19.22 -6.07
N ARG A 37 2.19 -18.34 -6.93
CA ARG A 37 0.76 -18.15 -7.13
C ARG A 37 0.45 -18.46 -8.58
N ASN A 38 -0.46 -19.37 -8.80
CA ASN A 38 -0.86 -19.72 -10.15
C ASN A 38 -2.04 -18.84 -10.56
N LEU A 39 -1.74 -17.58 -10.89
CA LEU A 39 -2.75 -16.58 -11.19
C LEU A 39 -2.91 -16.40 -12.70
N ALA A 40 -4.16 -16.18 -13.11
CA ALA A 40 -4.44 -15.85 -14.49
C ALA A 40 -3.87 -14.47 -14.82
N HIS A 41 -3.40 -14.31 -16.05
CA HIS A 41 -2.88 -13.04 -16.54
C HIS A 41 -3.88 -11.90 -16.35
N THR A 42 -5.17 -12.17 -16.60
CA THR A 42 -6.21 -11.16 -16.45
C THR A 42 -6.39 -10.73 -15.00
N THR A 43 -6.19 -11.65 -14.05
CA THR A 43 -6.28 -11.31 -12.63
C THR A 43 -5.17 -10.35 -12.26
N VAL A 44 -3.93 -10.63 -12.67
CA VAL A 44 -2.79 -9.76 -12.41
C VAL A 44 -3.01 -8.39 -13.03
N MET A 45 -3.48 -8.36 -14.27
CA MET A 45 -3.74 -7.12 -14.99
C MET A 45 -4.80 -6.28 -14.26
N THR A 46 -5.87 -6.92 -13.80
CA THR A 46 -6.95 -6.24 -13.10
C THR A 46 -6.45 -5.62 -11.80
N VAL A 47 -5.63 -6.36 -11.05
CA VAL A 47 -5.09 -5.85 -9.79
C VAL A 47 -4.12 -4.69 -10.03
N LEU A 48 -3.25 -4.81 -11.03
CA LEU A 48 -2.34 -3.72 -11.39
C LEU A 48 -3.10 -2.47 -11.79
N ASP A 49 -4.15 -2.61 -12.57
CA ASP A 49 -4.98 -1.49 -12.97
C ASP A 49 -5.64 -0.83 -11.77
N ARG A 50 -6.10 -1.64 -10.84
CA ARG A 50 -6.70 -1.13 -9.60
C ARG A 50 -5.68 -0.37 -8.76
N LEU A 51 -4.46 -0.91 -8.65
CA LEU A 51 -3.38 -0.24 -7.91
C LEU A 51 -3.04 1.10 -8.54
N ALA A 52 -3.04 1.16 -9.87
CA ALA A 52 -2.78 2.41 -10.57
C ALA A 52 -3.88 3.44 -10.28
N LYS A 53 -5.13 3.01 -10.27
CA LYS A 53 -6.26 3.89 -10.00
C LYS A 53 -6.26 4.39 -8.55
N LYS A 54 -5.77 3.58 -7.62
CA LYS A 54 -5.65 3.97 -6.21
C LYS A 54 -4.45 4.87 -5.95
N GLY A 55 -3.56 5.01 -6.92
CA GLY A 55 -2.38 5.84 -6.76
C GLY A 55 -1.17 5.13 -6.15
N PHE A 56 -1.24 3.82 -5.95
CA PHE A 56 -0.12 3.06 -5.40
C PHE A 56 0.88 2.66 -6.47
N ALA A 57 0.43 2.51 -7.70
CA ALA A 57 1.28 2.19 -8.83
C ALA A 57 1.07 3.23 -9.91
N ARG A 58 2.09 3.37 -10.74
CA ARG A 58 2.03 4.26 -11.90
C ARG A 58 2.29 3.41 -13.12
N ARG A 59 1.48 3.62 -14.15
CA ARG A 59 1.72 2.90 -15.40
C ARG A 59 2.16 3.89 -16.46
N GLU A 60 3.01 3.41 -17.33
CA GLU A 60 3.50 4.20 -18.45
C GLU A 60 3.54 3.32 -19.69
N ARG A 61 3.39 3.96 -20.82
CA ARG A 61 3.36 3.28 -22.10
C ARG A 61 4.79 3.09 -22.61
N ASP A 62 5.06 1.86 -23.06
CA ASP A 62 6.33 1.54 -23.69
C ASP A 62 5.99 0.72 -24.94
N GLY A 63 5.89 1.41 -26.09
CA GLY A 63 5.44 0.77 -27.29
C GLY A 63 3.99 0.34 -27.16
N ARG A 64 3.73 -0.96 -27.33
CA ARG A 64 2.39 -1.53 -27.22
C ARG A 64 2.09 -2.06 -25.82
N ALA A 65 3.07 -2.04 -24.93
CA ALA A 65 2.92 -2.59 -23.60
C ALA A 65 2.74 -1.50 -22.58
N TRP A 66 1.96 -1.80 -21.55
CA TRP A 66 1.92 -0.99 -20.33
C TRP A 66 2.93 -1.55 -19.36
N ARG A 67 3.69 -0.65 -18.75
CA ARG A 67 4.65 -1.02 -17.70
C ARG A 67 4.26 -0.32 -16.43
N TYR A 68 4.46 -1.00 -15.33
CA TYR A 68 4.03 -0.54 -14.02
C TYR A 68 5.23 -0.37 -13.10
N ARG A 69 5.19 0.69 -12.31
CA ARG A 69 6.19 0.95 -11.28
C ARG A 69 5.47 1.41 -10.01
N PRO A 70 6.10 1.26 -8.82
CA PRO A 70 5.47 1.78 -7.62
C PRO A 70 5.44 3.30 -7.65
N ALA A 71 4.29 3.88 -7.29
CA ALA A 71 4.14 5.33 -7.14
C ALA A 71 4.26 5.72 -5.67
N ALA A 72 4.20 4.75 -4.76
CA ALA A 72 4.29 4.97 -3.32
C ALA A 72 5.32 4.03 -2.73
N THR A 73 5.96 4.46 -1.65
CA THR A 73 6.88 3.60 -0.93
C THR A 73 6.11 2.51 -0.18
N ARG A 74 6.84 1.49 0.28
CA ARG A 74 6.24 0.44 1.09
C ARG A 74 5.60 1.02 2.35
N GLU A 75 6.28 1.97 2.98
CA GLU A 75 5.80 2.63 4.19
C GLU A 75 4.52 3.42 3.94
N ALA A 76 4.47 4.14 2.83
CA ALA A 76 3.27 4.90 2.46
C ALA A 76 2.09 3.97 2.18
N TYR A 77 2.35 2.84 1.52
CA TYR A 77 1.30 1.86 1.26
C TYR A 77 0.74 1.29 2.57
N VAL A 78 1.63 0.93 3.51
CA VAL A 78 1.20 0.40 4.80
C VAL A 78 0.39 1.44 5.57
N ALA A 79 0.83 2.70 5.55
CA ALA A 79 0.09 3.77 6.22
C ALA A 79 -1.33 3.90 5.66
N GLU A 80 -1.48 3.77 4.34
CA GLU A 80 -2.82 3.80 3.74
C GLU A 80 -3.68 2.63 4.20
N LEU A 81 -3.08 1.45 4.36
CA LEU A 81 -3.80 0.29 4.90
C LEU A 81 -4.28 0.56 6.31
N MET A 82 -3.44 1.22 7.12
CA MET A 82 -3.81 1.56 8.50
C MET A 82 -5.00 2.54 8.51
N LEU A 83 -4.95 3.54 7.65
CA LEU A 83 -6.06 4.50 7.54
C LEU A 83 -7.35 3.82 7.09
N THR A 84 -7.24 2.92 6.11
CA THR A 84 -8.39 2.16 5.63
C THR A 84 -8.97 1.30 6.74
N ALA A 85 -8.11 0.70 7.57
CA ALA A 85 -8.57 -0.11 8.68
C ALA A 85 -9.40 0.70 9.69
N LEU A 86 -9.02 1.98 9.89
CA LEU A 86 -9.78 2.85 10.78
C LEU A 86 -11.21 3.07 10.30
N ASP A 87 -11.43 2.99 8.99
CA ASP A 87 -12.77 3.17 8.43
C ASP A 87 -13.71 2.00 8.76
N GLN A 88 -13.15 0.90 9.27
CA GLN A 88 -13.96 -0.28 9.64
C GLN A 88 -14.71 -0.09 10.95
N THR A 89 -14.40 0.95 11.70
CA THR A 89 -15.07 1.21 12.98
C THR A 89 -15.91 2.47 12.87
N GLY A 90 -16.99 2.51 13.65
CA GLY A 90 -17.78 3.73 13.79
C GLY A 90 -17.15 4.73 14.76
N ASP A 91 -16.09 4.33 15.45
CA ASP A 91 -15.43 5.17 16.45
C ASP A 91 -13.92 5.14 16.24
N ARG A 92 -13.44 6.03 15.38
CA ARG A 92 -12.02 6.12 15.06
C ARG A 92 -11.20 6.49 16.28
N SER A 93 -11.74 7.33 17.16
CA SER A 93 -11.03 7.75 18.36
C SER A 93 -10.75 6.56 19.29
N ALA A 94 -11.73 5.70 19.48
CA ALA A 94 -11.55 4.51 20.31
C ALA A 94 -10.52 3.56 19.69
N ALA A 95 -10.56 3.40 18.37
CA ALA A 95 -9.61 2.54 17.68
C ALA A 95 -8.18 3.09 17.80
N LEU A 96 -8.01 4.40 17.66
CA LEU A 96 -6.71 5.03 17.79
C LEU A 96 -6.16 4.90 19.20
N ALA A 97 -7.00 5.08 20.21
CA ALA A 97 -6.59 4.92 21.61
C ALA A 97 -6.14 3.48 21.87
N ARG A 98 -6.88 2.52 21.34
CA ARG A 98 -6.53 1.11 21.50
C ARG A 98 -5.19 0.79 20.81
N PHE A 99 -5.00 1.33 19.62
CA PHE A 99 -3.75 1.18 18.89
C PHE A 99 -2.57 1.73 19.69
N ALA A 100 -2.76 2.92 20.27
CA ALA A 100 -1.70 3.57 21.05
C ALA A 100 -1.28 2.70 22.24
N GLN A 101 -2.22 1.98 22.84
CA GLN A 101 -1.92 1.08 23.97
C GLN A 101 -1.14 -0.16 23.51
N SER A 102 -1.19 -0.48 22.23
CA SER A 102 -0.60 -1.70 21.68
C SER A 102 0.82 -1.53 21.15
N VAL A 103 1.25 -0.29 20.92
CA VAL A 103 2.59 -0.05 20.37
C VAL A 103 3.64 -0.12 21.47
N SER A 104 4.87 -0.46 21.08
CA SER A 104 5.99 -0.48 22.00
C SER A 104 6.38 0.93 22.43
N GLY A 105 7.21 1.02 23.48
CA GLY A 105 7.71 2.33 23.92
C GLY A 105 8.51 3.04 22.84
N ALA A 106 9.30 2.30 22.06
CA ALA A 106 10.07 2.86 20.96
C ALA A 106 9.16 3.41 19.87
N GLU A 107 8.12 2.67 19.53
CA GLU A 107 7.15 3.10 18.53
C GLU A 107 6.37 4.32 19.00
N ALA A 108 6.03 4.35 20.29
CA ALA A 108 5.32 5.50 20.86
C ALA A 108 6.16 6.76 20.74
N THR A 109 7.47 6.65 20.92
CA THR A 109 8.38 7.79 20.77
C THR A 109 8.37 8.28 19.32
N VAL A 110 8.44 7.37 18.37
CA VAL A 110 8.40 7.72 16.94
C VAL A 110 7.09 8.45 16.62
N LEU A 111 5.97 7.93 17.10
CA LEU A 111 4.66 8.54 16.87
C LEU A 111 4.58 9.93 17.49
N ARG A 112 5.07 10.07 18.72
CA ARG A 112 5.04 11.35 19.41
C ARG A 112 5.85 12.39 18.65
N ASP A 113 7.05 12.03 18.22
CA ASP A 113 7.92 12.95 17.50
C ASP A 113 7.30 13.36 16.17
N ALA A 114 6.71 12.41 15.45
CA ALA A 114 6.06 12.70 14.17
C ALA A 114 4.86 13.62 14.35
N LEU A 115 4.06 13.39 15.38
CA LEU A 115 2.90 14.23 15.65
C LEU A 115 3.32 15.65 16.05
N GLU A 116 4.39 15.78 16.82
CA GLU A 116 4.91 17.09 17.19
C GLU A 116 5.37 17.88 15.97
N GLN A 117 6.01 17.21 15.01
CA GLN A 117 6.43 17.88 13.79
C GLN A 117 5.24 18.39 12.99
N ILE A 118 4.18 17.58 12.90
CA ILE A 118 2.98 17.97 12.16
C ILE A 118 2.28 19.14 12.86
N GLU A 119 2.16 19.09 14.18
CA GLU A 119 1.54 20.16 14.94
C GLU A 119 2.34 21.46 14.84
N GLY A 120 3.68 21.36 14.89
CA GLY A 120 4.54 22.52 14.73
C GLY A 120 4.37 23.17 13.37
N ASN A 121 4.28 22.35 12.30
CA ASN A 121 4.06 22.87 10.95
C ASN A 121 2.64 23.40 10.77
N GLY A 122 1.66 22.69 11.34
CA GLY A 122 0.27 23.09 11.23
C GLY A 122 -0.02 24.39 11.98
N GLY A 123 0.67 24.61 13.08
CA GLY A 123 0.48 25.83 13.87
C GLY A 123 0.94 27.09 13.17
N LYS A 124 1.66 26.96 12.07
CA LYS A 124 2.15 28.10 11.32
C LYS A 124 1.18 28.55 10.24
N THR A 125 0.14 27.80 10.00
CA THR A 125 -0.89 28.18 9.04
C THR A 125 -2.01 28.93 9.75
#